data_8e8ab469cd8d134c38644f934baa15d8
#
_entry.id   8e8ab469cd8d134c38644f934baa15d8
#
_cell.length_a   1.000
_cell.length_b   1.000
_cell.length_c   1.000
_cell.angle_alpha   90.00
_cell.angle_beta   90.00
_cell.angle_gamma   90.00
#
_symmetry.space_group_name_H-M   'P 1'
#
loop_
_entity.id
_entity.type
_entity.pdbx_description
1 polymer ?
#
loop_
_entity_poly.entity_id
_entity_poly.type
_entity_poly.pdbx_seq_one_letter_code
_entity_poly.pdbx_strand_id
1 'polypeptide(L)'
;MCGIAGFIGECQQPLVSLKEMAKAIYHRGPDDQGVWFDEQCGIGLAHTRLSILDLSPAGHQPMESISGQYMMVFNGEVYNHQIIKNELNNITSIDWRGHSDTETLLAGFEAWGIKETIEKAIGMFAIAVWDRSANTLTLVRDRIGEKPLYYGWQDDTFLFGSELKALKQHTAFKSEINRDAITLLLRHNYIPTPYSIYKGIAKLEPG
;
A
#
# COMPACT_ATOMS: atom_id res chain seq x y z
N MET A 1 5.50 12.50 2.14
CA MET A 1 4.45 11.49 1.84
C MET A 1 5.08 10.13 1.82
N CYS A 2 4.51 9.16 2.52
CA CYS A 2 5.03 7.79 2.52
C CYS A 2 5.05 7.16 1.13
N GLY A 3 5.73 6.05 0.99
CA GLY A 3 5.73 5.22 -0.21
C GLY A 3 5.45 3.77 0.14
N ILE A 4 4.65 3.10 -0.67
CA ILE A 4 4.36 1.69 -0.55
C ILE A 4 4.77 0.95 -1.82
N ALA A 5 5.20 -0.29 -1.68
CA ALA A 5 5.48 -1.18 -2.79
C ALA A 5 5.36 -2.64 -2.35
N GLY A 6 5.21 -3.55 -3.28
CA GLY A 6 5.19 -4.97 -2.98
C GLY A 6 4.88 -5.83 -4.20
N PHE A 7 4.83 -7.13 -3.96
CA PHE A 7 4.55 -8.13 -4.99
C PHE A 7 3.91 -9.39 -4.41
N ILE A 8 3.26 -10.16 -5.28
CA ILE A 8 2.89 -11.57 -5.06
C ILE A 8 3.46 -12.38 -6.21
N GLY A 9 4.20 -13.43 -5.90
CA GLY A 9 4.79 -14.34 -6.88
C GLY A 9 6.13 -14.88 -6.43
N GLU A 10 6.72 -15.72 -7.29
CA GLU A 10 8.05 -16.27 -7.03
C GLU A 10 9.13 -15.20 -7.18
N CYS A 11 10.02 -15.12 -6.21
CA CYS A 11 11.18 -14.24 -6.24
C CYS A 11 12.37 -14.93 -5.58
N GLN A 12 13.51 -15.01 -6.28
CA GLN A 12 14.71 -15.69 -5.75
C GLN A 12 15.31 -14.98 -4.54
N GLN A 13 15.19 -13.64 -4.48
CA GLN A 13 15.75 -12.81 -3.40
C GLN A 13 14.70 -11.79 -2.92
N PRO A 14 13.62 -12.26 -2.28
CA PRO A 14 12.45 -11.41 -2.00
C PRO A 14 12.78 -10.20 -1.13
N LEU A 15 13.53 -10.38 -0.05
CA LEU A 15 13.90 -9.27 0.83
C LEU A 15 14.85 -8.26 0.17
N VAL A 16 15.73 -8.71 -0.73
CA VAL A 16 16.58 -7.79 -1.51
C VAL A 16 15.73 -6.98 -2.48
N SER A 17 14.84 -7.65 -3.22
CA SER A 17 13.91 -7.00 -4.13
C SER A 17 13.06 -5.94 -3.43
N LEU A 18 12.48 -6.26 -2.27
CA LEU A 18 11.68 -5.32 -1.48
C LEU A 18 12.50 -4.11 -1.01
N LYS A 19 13.74 -4.33 -0.57
CA LYS A 19 14.64 -3.24 -0.17
C LYS A 19 14.97 -2.32 -1.35
N GLU A 20 15.24 -2.86 -2.54
CA GLU A 20 15.48 -2.04 -3.72
C GLU A 20 14.21 -1.31 -4.18
N MET A 21 13.02 -1.94 -4.10
CA MET A 21 11.74 -1.27 -4.35
C MET A 21 11.51 -0.09 -3.40
N ALA A 22 11.74 -0.28 -2.09
CA ALA A 22 11.66 0.78 -1.09
C ALA A 22 12.67 1.90 -1.36
N LYS A 23 13.93 1.55 -1.61
CA LYS A 23 15.01 2.49 -1.92
C LYS A 23 14.70 3.37 -3.13
N ALA A 24 14.08 2.82 -4.16
CA ALA A 24 13.70 3.57 -5.35
C ALA A 24 12.70 4.71 -5.05
N ILE A 25 11.93 4.59 -3.96
CA ILE A 25 10.96 5.58 -3.52
C ILE A 25 11.34 6.25 -2.19
N TYR A 26 12.61 6.17 -1.78
CA TYR A 26 13.14 6.75 -0.53
C TYR A 26 12.81 8.23 -0.35
N HIS A 27 12.84 9.03 -1.44
CA HIS A 27 12.51 10.46 -1.42
C HIS A 27 11.09 10.76 -0.88
N ARG A 28 10.19 9.76 -0.87
CA ARG A 28 8.82 9.89 -0.34
C ARG A 28 8.77 9.81 1.19
N GLY A 29 9.69 9.06 1.77
CA GLY A 29 9.70 8.83 3.22
C GLY A 29 11.09 8.45 3.72
N PRO A 30 11.92 9.46 4.04
CA PRO A 30 13.32 9.23 4.43
C PRO A 30 13.50 8.86 5.90
N ASP A 31 12.45 8.93 6.74
CA ASP A 31 12.57 8.82 8.19
C ASP A 31 12.68 7.35 8.67
N ASP A 32 12.05 6.41 7.95
CA ASP A 32 12.09 4.99 8.28
C ASP A 32 11.79 4.13 7.05
N GLN A 33 12.27 2.89 7.06
CA GLN A 33 12.00 1.91 6.02
C GLN A 33 11.73 0.54 6.63
N GLY A 34 10.72 -0.15 6.13
CA GLY A 34 10.40 -1.51 6.52
C GLY A 34 10.08 -2.40 5.33
N VAL A 35 10.40 -3.68 5.48
CA VAL A 35 10.06 -4.73 4.53
C VAL A 35 9.57 -5.96 5.30
N TRP A 36 8.61 -6.64 4.72
CA TRP A 36 8.08 -7.89 5.24
C TRP A 36 7.82 -8.86 4.09
N PHE A 37 8.03 -10.15 4.32
CA PHE A 37 7.82 -11.19 3.33
C PHE A 37 7.24 -12.45 3.99
N ASP A 38 6.19 -13.00 3.40
CA ASP A 38 5.62 -14.29 3.74
C ASP A 38 6.05 -15.32 2.69
N GLU A 39 6.91 -16.24 3.12
CA GLU A 39 7.48 -17.27 2.24
C GLU A 39 6.44 -18.28 1.76
N GLN A 40 5.42 -18.57 2.57
CA GLN A 40 4.40 -19.57 2.22
C GLN A 40 3.47 -19.07 1.11
N CYS A 41 3.16 -17.77 1.15
CA CYS A 41 2.22 -17.14 0.20
C CYS A 41 2.94 -16.38 -0.91
N GLY A 42 4.26 -16.21 -0.84
CA GLY A 42 5.03 -15.45 -1.82
C GLY A 42 4.66 -13.97 -1.89
N ILE A 43 4.10 -13.39 -0.80
CA ILE A 43 3.72 -11.98 -0.71
C ILE A 43 4.80 -11.16 -0.02
N GLY A 44 5.19 -10.05 -0.64
CA GLY A 44 6.12 -9.10 -0.05
C GLY A 44 5.57 -7.68 0.01
N LEU A 45 5.80 -7.01 1.14
CA LEU A 45 5.39 -5.62 1.39
C LEU A 45 6.63 -4.78 1.73
N ALA A 46 6.68 -3.56 1.21
CA ALA A 46 7.74 -2.59 1.47
C ALA A 46 7.14 -1.21 1.72
N HIS A 47 7.72 -0.48 2.65
CA HIS A 47 7.27 0.86 3.06
C HIS A 47 8.45 1.82 3.23
N THR A 48 8.25 3.08 2.85
CA THR A 48 9.11 4.21 3.21
C THR A 48 8.28 5.24 3.95
N ARG A 49 8.72 5.62 5.15
CA ARG A 49 7.95 6.45 6.08
C ARG A 49 8.40 7.90 6.08
N LEU A 50 7.44 8.79 5.95
CA LEU A 50 7.54 10.17 6.41
C LEU A 50 6.70 10.28 7.69
N SER A 51 7.35 10.48 8.83
CA SER A 51 6.70 10.52 10.15
C SER A 51 5.98 11.85 10.35
N ILE A 52 4.64 11.82 10.51
CA ILE A 52 3.80 13.01 10.66
C ILE A 52 2.98 12.93 11.95
N LEU A 53 2.07 11.96 12.08
CA LEU A 53 1.15 11.84 13.22
C LEU A 53 1.80 11.16 14.42
N ASP A 54 2.52 10.08 14.20
CA ASP A 54 3.21 9.34 15.24
C ASP A 54 4.72 9.32 14.92
N LEU A 55 5.52 9.94 15.76
CA LEU A 55 6.97 10.00 15.59
C LEU A 55 7.69 8.82 16.26
N SER A 56 6.95 7.98 16.96
CA SER A 56 7.50 6.83 17.69
C SER A 56 7.75 5.62 16.76
N PRO A 57 8.49 4.62 17.23
CA PRO A 57 8.64 3.35 16.53
C PRO A 57 7.32 2.58 16.33
N ALA A 58 6.25 2.89 17.11
CA ALA A 58 4.95 2.27 16.96
C ALA A 58 4.28 2.55 15.60
N GLY A 59 4.71 3.60 14.90
CA GLY A 59 4.25 3.91 13.54
C GLY A 59 5.04 3.18 12.44
N HIS A 60 5.94 2.25 12.76
CA HIS A 60 6.69 1.46 11.77
C HIS A 60 5.76 0.63 10.90
N GLN A 61 6.11 0.50 9.61
CA GLN A 61 5.39 -0.32 8.63
C GLN A 61 6.36 -1.13 7.78
N PRO A 62 5.96 -2.32 7.29
CA PRO A 62 4.61 -2.90 7.33
C PRO A 62 4.14 -3.15 8.76
N MET A 63 2.87 -2.83 9.05
CA MET A 63 2.27 -2.96 10.38
C MET A 63 1.36 -4.16 10.47
N GLU A 64 1.55 -4.94 11.53
CA GLU A 64 0.72 -6.11 11.83
C GLU A 64 -0.43 -5.72 12.75
N SER A 65 -1.63 -6.25 12.49
CA SER A 65 -2.77 -6.12 13.39
C SER A 65 -2.56 -6.86 14.71
N ILE A 66 -3.37 -6.56 15.72
CA ILE A 66 -3.21 -7.14 17.06
C ILE A 66 -3.35 -8.68 17.04
N SER A 67 -4.31 -9.20 16.28
CA SER A 67 -4.51 -10.64 16.12
C SER A 67 -3.45 -11.31 15.24
N GLY A 68 -2.65 -10.55 14.50
CA GLY A 68 -1.74 -11.05 13.48
C GLY A 68 -2.42 -11.44 12.16
N GLN A 69 -3.73 -11.23 12.02
CA GLN A 69 -4.46 -11.59 10.79
C GLN A 69 -4.06 -10.71 9.62
N TYR A 70 -3.95 -9.40 9.84
CA TYR A 70 -3.65 -8.44 8.79
C TYR A 70 -2.22 -7.93 8.84
N MET A 71 -1.60 -7.81 7.67
CA MET A 71 -0.34 -7.10 7.48
C MET A 71 -0.56 -5.98 6.47
N MET A 72 -0.25 -4.74 6.83
CA MET A 72 -0.61 -3.56 6.03
C MET A 72 0.55 -2.61 5.78
N VAL A 73 0.57 -2.02 4.58
CA VAL A 73 1.32 -0.80 4.25
C VAL A 73 0.35 0.29 3.81
N PHE A 74 0.57 1.49 4.32
CA PHE A 74 -0.31 2.63 4.19
C PHE A 74 0.46 3.90 3.83
N ASN A 75 0.03 4.59 2.80
CA ASN A 75 0.51 5.91 2.42
C ASN A 75 -0.67 6.88 2.40
N GLY A 76 -0.83 7.68 3.45
CA GLY A 76 -1.95 8.61 3.52
C GLY A 76 -2.13 9.25 4.88
N GLU A 77 -3.34 9.76 5.08
CA GLU A 77 -3.85 10.30 6.33
C GLU A 77 -5.36 10.09 6.40
N VAL A 78 -5.85 9.51 7.50
CA VAL A 78 -7.27 9.37 7.80
C VAL A 78 -7.68 10.49 8.74
N TYR A 79 -8.36 11.49 8.22
CA TYR A 79 -8.69 12.72 8.97
C TYR A 79 -9.61 12.48 10.16
N ASN A 80 -10.51 11.50 10.05
CA ASN A 80 -11.46 11.15 11.10
C ASN A 80 -11.03 9.95 11.94
N HIS A 81 -9.73 9.59 11.98
CA HIS A 81 -9.27 8.40 12.69
C HIS A 81 -9.63 8.41 14.18
N GLN A 82 -9.67 9.58 14.82
CA GLN A 82 -10.07 9.69 16.23
C GLN A 82 -11.56 9.35 16.46
N ILE A 83 -12.43 9.67 15.49
CA ILE A 83 -13.85 9.29 15.54
C ILE A 83 -13.96 7.77 15.44
N ILE A 84 -13.27 7.17 14.46
CA ILE A 84 -13.21 5.71 14.28
C ILE A 84 -12.65 5.02 15.54
N LYS A 85 -11.56 5.56 16.12
CA LYS A 85 -10.94 5.06 17.35
C LYS A 85 -11.92 5.07 18.53
N ASN A 86 -12.71 6.13 18.67
CA ASN A 86 -13.73 6.22 19.72
C ASN A 86 -14.87 5.21 19.50
N GLU A 87 -15.33 5.01 18.26
CA GLU A 87 -16.33 3.98 17.94
C GLU A 87 -15.81 2.58 18.30
N LEU A 88 -14.57 2.27 17.97
CA LEU A 88 -13.92 1.00 18.29
C LEU A 88 -13.81 0.77 19.81
N ASN A 89 -13.41 1.78 20.56
CA ASN A 89 -13.29 1.70 22.03
C ASN A 89 -14.66 1.47 22.72
N ASN A 90 -15.79 1.84 22.08
CA ASN A 90 -17.12 1.57 22.59
C ASN A 90 -17.56 0.10 22.35
N ILE A 91 -16.93 -0.61 21.41
CA ILE A 91 -17.27 -2.00 21.06
C ILE A 91 -16.39 -2.98 21.82
N THR A 92 -15.08 -2.67 21.90
CA THR A 92 -14.08 -3.57 22.48
C THR A 92 -12.98 -2.78 23.15
N SER A 93 -12.34 -3.39 24.16
CA SER A 93 -11.13 -2.81 24.77
C SER A 93 -9.93 -3.12 23.87
N ILE A 94 -9.28 -2.09 23.35
CA ILE A 94 -8.10 -2.20 22.49
C ILE A 94 -6.88 -1.64 23.24
N ASP A 95 -5.83 -2.44 23.30
CA ASP A 95 -4.53 -2.01 23.83
C ASP A 95 -3.72 -1.32 22.72
N TRP A 96 -3.90 -0.01 22.60
CA TRP A 96 -3.27 0.79 21.56
C TRP A 96 -1.76 0.91 21.79
N ARG A 97 -0.96 0.53 20.81
CA ARG A 97 0.51 0.62 20.84
C ARG A 97 1.03 2.03 20.58
N GLY A 98 0.22 2.83 19.83
CA GLY A 98 0.58 4.17 19.40
C GLY A 98 -0.61 5.07 19.15
N HIS A 99 -0.38 6.09 18.33
CA HIS A 99 -1.37 7.12 18.00
C HIS A 99 -1.62 7.23 16.49
N SER A 100 -1.16 6.27 15.71
CA SER A 100 -1.26 6.32 14.26
C SER A 100 -2.68 5.99 13.77
N ASP A 101 -3.07 6.62 12.69
CA ASP A 101 -4.27 6.28 11.93
C ASP A 101 -4.15 4.88 11.28
N THR A 102 -2.93 4.44 10.97
CA THR A 102 -2.62 3.08 10.50
C THR A 102 -3.09 2.01 11.47
N GLU A 103 -2.79 2.16 12.75
CA GLU A 103 -3.24 1.24 13.80
C GLU A 103 -4.75 1.27 13.97
N THR A 104 -5.37 2.45 13.86
CA THR A 104 -6.82 2.61 13.90
C THR A 104 -7.50 1.86 12.75
N LEU A 105 -6.96 1.93 11.53
CA LEU A 105 -7.48 1.17 10.40
C LEU A 105 -7.36 -0.34 10.62
N LEU A 106 -6.23 -0.82 11.10
CA LEU A 106 -6.03 -2.25 11.39
C LEU A 106 -7.01 -2.77 12.43
N ALA A 107 -7.25 -2.01 13.50
CA ALA A 107 -8.25 -2.35 14.52
C ALA A 107 -9.67 -2.36 13.92
N GLY A 108 -9.97 -1.43 13.02
CA GLY A 108 -11.22 -1.42 12.29
C GLY A 108 -11.40 -2.65 11.39
N PHE A 109 -10.33 -3.09 10.71
CA PHE A 109 -10.35 -4.29 9.88
C PHE A 109 -10.68 -5.55 10.70
N GLU A 110 -10.16 -5.64 11.92
CA GLU A 110 -10.49 -6.74 12.83
C GLU A 110 -11.94 -6.67 13.35
N ALA A 111 -12.46 -5.48 13.62
CA ALA A 111 -13.80 -5.30 14.21
C ALA A 111 -14.93 -5.37 13.16
N TRP A 112 -14.74 -4.77 11.99
CA TRP A 112 -15.81 -4.57 10.98
C TRP A 112 -15.49 -5.17 9.61
N GLY A 113 -14.24 -5.62 9.41
CA GLY A 113 -13.71 -5.99 8.10
C GLY A 113 -13.21 -4.79 7.29
N ILE A 114 -12.46 -5.10 6.23
CA ILE A 114 -11.78 -4.09 5.42
C ILE A 114 -12.77 -3.12 4.79
N LYS A 115 -13.82 -3.63 4.13
CA LYS A 115 -14.76 -2.81 3.36
C LYS A 115 -15.46 -1.77 4.24
N GLU A 116 -16.08 -2.18 5.35
CA GLU A 116 -16.82 -1.27 6.21
C GLU A 116 -15.91 -0.21 6.84
N THR A 117 -14.70 -0.59 7.24
CA THR A 117 -13.72 0.34 7.79
C THR A 117 -13.34 1.41 6.78
N ILE A 118 -13.08 1.03 5.52
CA ILE A 118 -12.74 1.97 4.45
C ILE A 118 -13.92 2.88 4.11
N GLU A 119 -15.14 2.38 4.12
CA GLU A 119 -16.35 3.19 3.91
C GLU A 119 -16.52 4.27 4.99
N LYS A 120 -16.13 3.97 6.25
CA LYS A 120 -16.10 4.94 7.36
C LYS A 120 -14.94 5.93 7.28
N ALA A 121 -13.81 5.58 6.67
CA ALA A 121 -12.62 6.41 6.63
C ALA A 121 -12.82 7.62 5.71
N ILE A 122 -12.46 8.81 6.22
CA ILE A 122 -12.40 10.06 5.47
C ILE A 122 -10.95 10.50 5.43
N GLY A 123 -10.38 10.64 4.24
CA GLY A 123 -8.98 11.00 4.11
C GLY A 123 -8.44 10.80 2.70
N MET A 124 -7.12 10.91 2.59
CA MET A 124 -6.36 10.69 1.38
C MET A 124 -5.42 9.50 1.59
N PHE A 125 -5.58 8.42 0.83
CA PHE A 125 -4.79 7.20 1.09
C PHE A 125 -4.64 6.26 -0.10
N ALA A 126 -3.52 5.52 -0.06
CA ALA A 126 -3.30 4.29 -0.80
C ALA A 126 -2.88 3.21 0.20
N ILE A 127 -3.52 2.06 0.16
CA ILE A 127 -3.34 0.95 1.10
C ILE A 127 -3.08 -0.33 0.33
N ALA A 128 -2.19 -1.15 0.87
CA ALA A 128 -2.11 -2.57 0.54
C ALA A 128 -2.19 -3.36 1.84
N VAL A 129 -3.20 -4.20 1.97
CA VAL A 129 -3.43 -5.05 3.14
C VAL A 129 -3.53 -6.51 2.73
N TRP A 130 -2.73 -7.33 3.39
CA TRP A 130 -2.72 -8.78 3.28
C TRP A 130 -3.54 -9.40 4.41
N ASP A 131 -4.56 -10.16 4.07
CA ASP A 131 -5.32 -10.99 4.99
C ASP A 131 -4.78 -12.42 4.97
N ARG A 132 -4.10 -12.82 6.03
CA ARG A 132 -3.52 -14.15 6.16
C ARG A 132 -4.56 -15.27 6.24
N SER A 133 -5.75 -14.99 6.78
CA SER A 133 -6.81 -15.98 6.92
C SER A 133 -7.48 -16.30 5.57
N ALA A 134 -7.65 -15.27 4.74
CA ALA A 134 -8.26 -15.38 3.42
C ALA A 134 -7.23 -15.60 2.29
N ASN A 135 -5.93 -15.47 2.58
CA ASN A 135 -4.86 -15.44 1.58
C ASN A 135 -5.16 -14.43 0.45
N THR A 136 -5.54 -13.21 0.84
CA THR A 136 -6.00 -12.19 -0.11
C THR A 136 -5.27 -10.88 0.10
N LEU A 137 -4.75 -10.29 -0.99
CA LEU A 137 -4.25 -8.93 -1.03
C LEU A 137 -5.37 -7.98 -1.48
N THR A 138 -5.69 -7.00 -0.64
CA THR A 138 -6.61 -5.92 -0.99
C THR A 138 -5.83 -4.63 -1.21
N LEU A 139 -6.04 -4.01 -2.38
CA LEU A 139 -5.52 -2.68 -2.70
C LEU A 139 -6.66 -1.67 -2.61
N VAL A 140 -6.41 -0.56 -1.92
CA VAL A 140 -7.41 0.50 -1.75
C VAL A 140 -6.80 1.84 -2.14
N ARG A 141 -7.62 2.68 -2.78
CA ARG A 141 -7.28 4.06 -3.10
C ARG A 141 -8.41 4.99 -2.65
N ASP A 142 -8.06 6.17 -2.17
CA ASP A 142 -9.04 7.16 -1.70
C ASP A 142 -10.04 7.58 -2.79
N ARG A 143 -11.18 8.18 -2.36
CA ARG A 143 -12.34 8.49 -3.20
C ARG A 143 -12.06 9.38 -4.40
N ILE A 144 -11.06 10.24 -4.33
CA ILE A 144 -10.68 11.17 -5.41
C ILE A 144 -9.31 10.87 -6.01
N GLY A 145 -8.62 9.82 -5.51
CA GLY A 145 -7.35 9.33 -6.03
C GLY A 145 -6.16 10.25 -5.76
N GLU A 146 -6.15 10.92 -4.60
CA GLU A 146 -5.03 11.81 -4.22
C GLU A 146 -3.72 11.07 -4.06
N LYS A 147 -3.77 9.86 -3.48
CA LYS A 147 -2.56 9.04 -3.37
C LYS A 147 -2.41 8.12 -4.58
N PRO A 148 -1.21 8.08 -5.17
CA PRO A 148 -0.97 7.21 -6.32
C PRO A 148 -0.85 5.75 -5.90
N LEU A 149 -1.40 4.86 -6.72
CA LEU A 149 -1.20 3.43 -6.62
C LEU A 149 -1.22 2.79 -8.00
N TYR A 150 -0.10 2.20 -8.39
CA TYR A 150 0.07 1.41 -9.59
C TYR A 150 0.04 -0.07 -9.25
N TYR A 151 -0.50 -0.88 -10.14
CA TYR A 151 -0.56 -2.32 -9.97
C TYR A 151 -0.64 -3.04 -11.31
N GLY A 152 -0.32 -4.32 -11.30
CA GLY A 152 -0.56 -5.18 -12.47
C GLY A 152 0.30 -6.43 -12.50
N TRP A 153 0.03 -7.25 -13.49
CA TRP A 153 0.72 -8.51 -13.71
C TRP A 153 1.89 -8.35 -14.67
N GLN A 154 2.98 -8.98 -14.31
CA GLN A 154 4.15 -9.16 -15.15
C GLN A 154 4.46 -10.67 -15.15
N ASP A 155 3.96 -11.36 -16.18
CA ASP A 155 3.83 -12.80 -16.21
C ASP A 155 3.05 -13.30 -14.96
N ASP A 156 3.63 -14.19 -14.16
CA ASP A 156 3.02 -14.78 -12.97
C ASP A 156 3.26 -13.96 -11.69
N THR A 157 3.86 -12.78 -11.81
CA THR A 157 4.12 -11.90 -10.67
C THR A 157 3.19 -10.69 -10.68
N PHE A 158 2.42 -10.51 -9.61
CA PHE A 158 1.64 -9.31 -9.38
C PHE A 158 2.49 -8.25 -8.67
N LEU A 159 2.60 -7.07 -9.23
CA LEU A 159 3.37 -5.95 -8.68
C LEU A 159 2.45 -4.80 -8.32
N PHE A 160 2.78 -4.07 -7.24
CA PHE A 160 2.08 -2.83 -6.90
C PHE A 160 3.01 -1.83 -6.22
N GLY A 161 2.64 -0.55 -6.24
CA GLY A 161 3.39 0.49 -5.56
C GLY A 161 2.97 1.91 -5.89
N SER A 162 3.44 2.84 -5.07
CA SER A 162 3.15 4.27 -5.21
C SER A 162 3.72 4.88 -6.49
N GLU A 163 4.81 4.35 -7.01
CA GLU A 163 5.48 4.86 -8.21
C GLU A 163 6.04 3.72 -9.08
N LEU A 164 5.98 3.89 -10.39
CA LEU A 164 6.46 2.92 -11.37
C LEU A 164 7.94 2.54 -11.18
N LYS A 165 8.77 3.46 -10.67
CA LYS A 165 10.18 3.18 -10.43
C LYS A 165 10.42 2.17 -9.31
N ALA A 166 9.49 2.02 -8.36
CA ALA A 166 9.53 0.94 -7.38
C ALA A 166 9.29 -0.42 -8.05
N LEU A 167 8.24 -0.51 -8.87
CA LEU A 167 7.91 -1.75 -9.59
C LEU A 167 9.08 -2.21 -10.49
N LYS A 168 9.78 -1.26 -11.12
CA LYS A 168 10.93 -1.51 -12.00
C LYS A 168 12.13 -2.18 -11.31
N GLN A 169 12.21 -2.14 -9.99
CA GLN A 169 13.28 -2.82 -9.26
C GLN A 169 13.04 -4.33 -9.12
N HIS A 170 11.82 -4.79 -9.32
CA HIS A 170 11.53 -6.22 -9.28
C HIS A 170 11.99 -6.92 -10.57
N THR A 171 12.64 -8.08 -10.43
CA THR A 171 13.25 -8.81 -11.56
C THR A 171 12.23 -9.26 -12.62
N ALA A 172 10.98 -9.49 -12.23
CA ALA A 172 9.89 -9.84 -13.15
C ALA A 172 9.39 -8.64 -13.98
N PHE A 173 9.79 -7.39 -13.63
CA PHE A 173 9.25 -6.22 -14.32
C PHE A 173 9.74 -6.13 -15.77
N LYS A 174 8.79 -6.02 -16.70
CA LYS A 174 9.04 -5.81 -18.13
C LYS A 174 8.83 -4.35 -18.49
N SER A 175 9.88 -3.70 -19.00
CA SER A 175 9.81 -2.29 -19.43
C SER A 175 9.15 -2.12 -20.80
N GLU A 176 8.15 -2.95 -21.14
CA GLU A 176 7.45 -2.86 -22.43
C GLU A 176 6.51 -1.67 -22.45
N ILE A 177 6.75 -0.75 -23.40
CA ILE A 177 5.98 0.49 -23.52
C ILE A 177 4.59 0.22 -24.13
N ASN A 178 3.57 0.76 -23.48
CA ASN A 178 2.23 0.84 -24.03
C ASN A 178 2.13 2.03 -25.00
N ARG A 179 2.12 1.75 -26.30
CA ARG A 179 2.10 2.79 -27.34
C ARG A 179 0.81 3.59 -27.35
N ASP A 180 -0.32 2.98 -26.95
CA ASP A 180 -1.60 3.68 -26.87
C ASP A 180 -1.56 4.72 -25.72
N ALA A 181 -0.86 4.43 -24.63
CA ALA A 181 -0.64 5.39 -23.55
C ALA A 181 0.20 6.60 -23.98
N ILE A 182 1.11 6.44 -24.95
CA ILE A 182 1.84 7.58 -25.55
C ILE A 182 0.89 8.52 -26.27
N THR A 183 -0.10 8.00 -26.99
CA THR A 183 -1.11 8.82 -27.65
C THR A 183 -1.91 9.65 -26.64
N LEU A 184 -2.27 9.04 -25.51
CA LEU A 184 -2.94 9.77 -24.41
C LEU A 184 -2.03 10.86 -23.81
N LEU A 185 -0.74 10.54 -23.60
CA LEU A 185 0.24 11.51 -23.11
C LEU A 185 0.36 12.71 -24.04
N LEU A 186 0.46 12.49 -25.36
CA LEU A 186 0.56 13.57 -26.36
C LEU A 186 -0.71 14.40 -26.42
N ARG A 187 -1.88 13.79 -26.22
CA ARG A 187 -3.17 14.48 -26.26
C ARG A 187 -3.44 15.30 -25.01
N HIS A 188 -3.08 14.78 -23.82
CA HIS A 188 -3.50 15.33 -22.53
C HIS A 188 -2.36 15.92 -21.71
N ASN A 189 -1.09 15.80 -22.14
CA ASN A 189 0.13 16.09 -21.40
C ASN A 189 0.31 15.25 -20.11
N TYR A 190 -0.48 14.21 -19.94
CA TYR A 190 -0.35 13.19 -18.88
C TYR A 190 -1.06 11.90 -19.36
N ILE A 191 -0.77 10.79 -18.67
CA ILE A 191 -1.48 9.53 -18.93
C ILE A 191 -2.61 9.42 -17.90
N PRO A 192 -3.90 9.50 -18.31
CA PRO A 192 -5.03 9.40 -17.39
C PRO A 192 -5.17 8.01 -16.78
N THR A 193 -5.85 7.93 -15.65
CA THR A 193 -6.31 6.67 -15.05
C THR A 193 -7.33 5.99 -16.00
N PRO A 194 -7.32 4.65 -16.11
CA PRO A 194 -6.46 3.68 -15.39
C PRO A 194 -5.11 3.41 -16.06
N TYR A 195 -4.74 4.10 -17.09
CA TYR A 195 -3.59 3.77 -17.95
C TYR A 195 -2.25 4.08 -17.29
N SER A 196 -1.23 3.32 -17.70
CA SER A 196 0.18 3.52 -17.38
C SER A 196 1.01 3.47 -18.65
N ILE A 197 2.24 4.00 -18.58
CA ILE A 197 3.18 3.96 -19.71
C ILE A 197 3.65 2.53 -20.02
N TYR A 198 3.56 1.59 -19.09
CA TYR A 198 4.00 0.22 -19.26
C TYR A 198 2.81 -0.72 -19.47
N LYS A 199 2.98 -1.71 -20.38
CA LYS A 199 2.02 -2.79 -20.58
C LYS A 199 1.88 -3.63 -19.31
N GLY A 200 0.68 -4.13 -19.04
CA GLY A 200 0.38 -4.96 -17.88
C GLY A 200 0.34 -4.22 -16.55
N ILE A 201 0.62 -2.89 -16.54
CA ILE A 201 0.54 -2.04 -15.34
C ILE A 201 -0.56 -0.99 -15.53
N ALA A 202 -1.37 -0.80 -14.51
CA ALA A 202 -2.44 0.19 -14.45
C ALA A 202 -2.31 1.08 -13.21
N LYS A 203 -3.03 2.18 -13.18
CA LYS A 203 -3.30 2.96 -11.96
C LYS A 203 -4.60 2.46 -11.36
N LEU A 204 -4.62 2.22 -10.04
CA LEU A 204 -5.87 1.90 -9.35
C LEU A 204 -6.83 3.10 -9.47
N GLU A 205 -8.06 2.83 -9.87
CA GLU A 205 -9.08 3.87 -9.96
C GLU A 205 -9.47 4.39 -8.57
N PRO A 206 -9.90 5.66 -8.45
CA PRO A 206 -10.44 6.20 -7.21
C PRO A 206 -11.73 5.52 -6.77
N GLY A 207 -12.00 5.43 -5.46
CA GLY A 207 -13.24 4.88 -4.89
C GLY A 207 -13.11 3.42 -4.54
#